data_c20f524c77856fdceffbabae557b72f2
#
_entry.id   c20f524c77856fdceffbabae557b72f2
#
_cell.length_a   1.000
_cell.length_b   1.000
_cell.length_c   1.000
_cell.angle_alpha   90.00
_cell.angle_beta   90.00
_cell.angle_gamma   90.00
#
_symmetry.space_group_name_H-M   'P 1'
#
loop_
_entity.id
_entity.type
_entity.pdbx_description
1 polymer ?
#
loop_
_entity_poly.entity_id
_entity_poly.type
_entity_poly.pdbx_seq_one_letter_code
_entity_poly.pdbx_strand_id
1 'polypeptide(L)'
;DRSGAPLKPCMKCDDCQNGNFSLCKHYSFIGSREQGSNADYVVIPEQNAVVYDPGIPYEQAAMFEPATVAIHGVFQNDYQGGQYVAVLGGGTIGMFTMQWCKIFGSKKVVVFDISDERLELAKRLGADEVVNTTKGNFMEEAMAITGGKGYGFVFETAGQVPTMHMAFELAGNKSHVCFIGTPHVNLEFTPAMWENMNRKEFKLTGSWMSYSAPFPGKEWELTCLLYTSDAADDG
;
A
#
# COMPACT_ATOMS: atom_id res chain seq x y z
N ASP A 1 7.77 -23.33 9.07
CA ASP A 1 8.02 -22.51 7.86
C ASP A 1 8.20 -21.04 8.25
N ARG A 2 8.89 -20.28 7.43
CA ARG A 2 9.24 -18.89 7.73
C ARG A 2 9.13 -18.00 6.49
N SER A 3 8.52 -16.84 6.64
CA SER A 3 8.61 -15.72 5.71
C SER A 3 9.66 -14.73 6.22
N GLY A 4 10.01 -13.70 5.45
CA GLY A 4 11.02 -12.77 5.92
C GLY A 4 11.01 -11.41 5.25
N ALA A 5 11.37 -10.39 6.02
CA ALA A 5 11.60 -9.06 5.51
C ALA A 5 12.91 -9.01 4.72
N PRO A 6 12.90 -8.53 3.46
CA PRO A 6 14.09 -8.53 2.61
C PRO A 6 15.09 -7.42 2.96
N LEU A 7 14.68 -6.40 3.70
CA LEU A 7 15.54 -5.28 4.09
C LEU A 7 16.48 -5.68 5.22
N LYS A 8 17.78 -5.40 5.07
CA LYS A 8 18.82 -5.64 6.07
C LYS A 8 19.37 -4.30 6.56
N PRO A 9 18.90 -3.76 7.70
CA PRO A 9 19.37 -2.50 8.24
C PRO A 9 20.77 -2.62 8.80
N CYS A 10 21.53 -1.53 8.88
CA CYS A 10 22.90 -1.53 9.39
C CYS A 10 22.98 -1.68 10.93
N MET A 11 21.89 -1.48 11.64
CA MET A 11 21.74 -1.53 13.09
C MET A 11 22.62 -0.54 13.89
N LYS A 12 23.24 0.44 13.22
CA LYS A 12 24.23 1.37 13.82
C LYS A 12 23.91 2.85 13.64
N CYS A 13 23.14 3.22 12.59
CA CYS A 13 22.77 4.62 12.35
C CYS A 13 21.64 5.05 13.31
N ASP A 14 21.42 6.36 13.40
CA ASP A 14 20.41 6.94 14.29
C ASP A 14 19.01 6.39 14.01
N ASP A 15 18.64 6.22 12.74
CA ASP A 15 17.35 5.63 12.38
C ASP A 15 17.21 4.20 12.94
N CYS A 16 18.25 3.37 12.78
CA CYS A 16 18.24 2.01 13.35
C CYS A 16 18.18 2.01 14.88
N GLN A 17 18.94 2.91 15.53
CA GLN A 17 18.95 3.01 17.00
C GLN A 17 17.58 3.48 17.54
N ASN A 18 16.82 4.24 16.74
CA ASN A 18 15.45 4.66 17.06
C ASN A 18 14.38 3.68 16.59
N GLY A 19 14.76 2.51 16.06
CA GLY A 19 13.81 1.49 15.62
C GLY A 19 13.22 1.70 14.21
N ASN A 20 13.64 2.72 13.50
CA ASN A 20 13.17 3.06 12.15
C ASN A 20 13.98 2.30 11.08
N PHE A 21 13.93 0.98 11.08
CA PHE A 21 14.79 0.15 10.24
C PHE A 21 14.61 0.39 8.74
N SER A 22 13.39 0.62 8.28
CA SER A 22 13.10 0.96 6.88
C SER A 22 13.75 2.27 6.42
N LEU A 23 14.08 3.18 7.33
CA LEU A 23 14.71 4.47 7.03
C LEU A 23 16.25 4.42 7.09
N CYS A 24 16.84 3.25 7.32
CA CYS A 24 18.28 3.07 7.37
C CYS A 24 18.94 3.48 6.06
N LYS A 25 19.85 4.48 6.10
CA LYS A 25 20.60 4.97 4.92
C LYS A 25 21.63 3.98 4.39
N HIS A 26 22.01 3.00 5.20
CA HIS A 26 23.05 2.02 4.90
C HIS A 26 22.50 0.58 4.79
N TYR A 27 21.21 0.45 4.45
CA TYR A 27 20.60 -0.85 4.33
C TYR A 27 21.09 -1.64 3.11
N SER A 28 21.12 -2.96 3.24
CA SER A 28 21.11 -3.88 2.10
C SER A 28 19.70 -4.42 1.87
N PHE A 29 19.46 -5.01 0.72
CA PHE A 29 18.16 -5.55 0.37
C PHE A 29 18.33 -6.82 -0.44
N ILE A 30 17.79 -7.92 0.10
CA ILE A 30 17.83 -9.24 -0.52
C ILE A 30 17.04 -9.19 -1.85
N GLY A 31 17.68 -9.57 -2.94
CA GLY A 31 17.07 -9.56 -4.28
C GLY A 31 17.31 -8.29 -5.11
N SER A 32 17.84 -7.20 -4.54
CA SER A 32 18.18 -5.99 -5.30
C SER A 32 19.59 -5.46 -5.07
N ARG A 33 20.09 -5.51 -3.84
CA ARG A 33 21.46 -5.08 -3.48
C ARG A 33 22.39 -6.24 -3.17
N GLU A 34 21.85 -7.40 -2.99
CA GLU A 34 22.53 -8.68 -2.83
C GLU A 34 21.70 -9.78 -3.48
N GLN A 35 22.22 -11.01 -3.50
CA GLN A 35 21.53 -12.15 -4.11
C GLN A 35 20.17 -12.37 -3.44
N GLY A 36 19.16 -12.67 -4.26
CA GLY A 36 17.79 -12.88 -3.83
C GLY A 36 17.44 -14.35 -3.61
N SER A 37 16.13 -14.59 -3.41
CA SER A 37 15.55 -15.90 -3.13
C SER A 37 15.27 -16.75 -4.39
N ASN A 38 15.62 -16.26 -5.60
CA ASN A 38 15.52 -17.06 -6.83
C ASN A 38 16.72 -18.03 -6.94
N ALA A 39 16.88 -18.88 -5.93
CA ALA A 39 17.96 -19.83 -5.71
C ALA A 39 17.50 -20.94 -4.77
N ASP A 40 18.22 -22.08 -4.72
CA ASP A 40 17.89 -23.19 -3.81
C ASP A 40 18.01 -22.79 -2.34
N TYR A 41 18.89 -21.83 -2.02
CA TYR A 41 19.11 -21.35 -0.66
C TYR A 41 19.32 -19.84 -0.66
N VAL A 42 18.78 -19.18 0.37
CA VAL A 42 19.01 -17.76 0.67
C VAL A 42 19.39 -17.61 2.14
N VAL A 43 20.37 -16.76 2.42
CA VAL A 43 20.77 -16.42 3.79
C VAL A 43 20.06 -15.14 4.22
N ILE A 44 19.27 -15.23 5.28
CA ILE A 44 18.61 -14.07 5.88
C ILE A 44 19.03 -13.95 7.36
N PRO A 45 19.11 -12.73 7.92
CA PRO A 45 19.28 -12.56 9.36
C PRO A 45 18.11 -13.20 10.12
N GLU A 46 18.39 -13.85 11.23
CA GLU A 46 17.35 -14.48 12.05
C GLU A 46 16.24 -13.48 12.45
N GLN A 47 16.64 -12.26 12.81
CA GLN A 47 15.71 -11.18 13.15
C GLN A 47 14.75 -10.78 12.01
N ASN A 48 15.08 -11.09 10.76
CA ASN A 48 14.24 -10.82 9.60
C ASN A 48 13.24 -11.96 9.31
N ALA A 49 13.37 -13.09 9.98
CA ALA A 49 12.56 -14.27 9.72
C ALA A 49 11.31 -14.25 10.60
N VAL A 50 10.15 -14.38 9.97
CA VAL A 50 8.85 -14.47 10.64
C VAL A 50 8.34 -15.90 10.51
N VAL A 51 8.04 -16.54 11.64
CA VAL A 51 7.42 -17.86 11.66
C VAL A 51 5.94 -17.70 11.40
N TYR A 52 5.40 -18.52 10.52
CA TYR A 52 3.98 -18.55 10.21
C TYR A 52 3.43 -19.99 10.30
N ASP A 53 2.12 -20.12 10.31
CA ASP A 53 1.44 -21.42 10.41
C ASP A 53 1.83 -22.34 9.24
N PRO A 54 2.33 -23.56 9.48
CA PRO A 54 2.69 -24.50 8.43
C PRO A 54 1.53 -24.91 7.51
N GLY A 55 0.30 -24.68 7.91
CA GLY A 55 -0.90 -24.88 7.09
C GLY A 55 -1.06 -23.89 5.96
N ILE A 56 -0.36 -22.75 6.01
CA ILE A 56 -0.43 -21.71 4.96
C ILE A 56 0.45 -22.13 3.77
N PRO A 57 -0.11 -22.23 2.54
CA PRO A 57 0.67 -22.52 1.34
C PRO A 57 1.78 -21.48 1.08
N TYR A 58 2.88 -21.90 0.48
CA TYR A 58 4.02 -21.04 0.19
C TYR A 58 3.65 -19.85 -0.72
N GLU A 59 2.75 -20.05 -1.67
CA GLU A 59 2.25 -19.01 -2.58
C GLU A 59 1.52 -17.91 -1.79
N GLN A 60 0.78 -18.26 -0.75
CA GLN A 60 0.13 -17.30 0.13
C GLN A 60 1.15 -16.62 1.06
N ALA A 61 2.05 -17.40 1.65
CA ALA A 61 3.10 -16.86 2.52
C ALA A 61 4.04 -15.88 1.79
N ALA A 62 4.25 -16.06 0.48
CA ALA A 62 4.99 -15.13 -0.37
C ALA A 62 4.31 -13.75 -0.49
N MET A 63 3.01 -13.67 -0.21
CA MET A 63 2.24 -12.43 -0.26
C MET A 63 2.29 -11.62 1.05
N PHE A 64 2.88 -12.15 2.12
CA PHE A 64 2.94 -11.44 3.41
C PHE A 64 3.70 -10.12 3.31
N GLU A 65 4.87 -10.12 2.71
CA GLU A 65 5.68 -8.89 2.59
C GLU A 65 4.92 -7.79 1.83
N PRO A 66 4.40 -8.00 0.60
CA PRO A 66 3.65 -6.95 -0.08
C PRO A 66 2.36 -6.55 0.65
N ALA A 67 1.70 -7.46 1.36
CA ALA A 67 0.54 -7.12 2.18
C ALA A 67 0.93 -6.20 3.35
N THR A 68 2.11 -6.41 3.96
CA THR A 68 2.61 -5.54 5.03
C THR A 68 3.02 -4.16 4.54
N VAL A 69 3.55 -4.04 3.32
CA VAL A 69 3.83 -2.74 2.68
C VAL A 69 2.54 -1.95 2.50
N ALA A 70 1.48 -2.61 2.06
CA ALA A 70 0.18 -1.97 1.86
C ALA A 70 -0.45 -1.49 3.17
N ILE A 71 -0.50 -2.33 4.21
CA ILE A 71 -1.05 -1.92 5.52
C ILE A 71 -0.21 -0.81 6.17
N HIS A 72 1.11 -0.81 5.98
CA HIS A 72 1.96 0.27 6.46
C HIS A 72 1.53 1.61 5.86
N GLY A 73 1.27 1.66 4.56
CA GLY A 73 0.72 2.86 3.91
C GLY A 73 -0.62 3.31 4.50
N VAL A 74 -1.48 2.35 4.85
CA VAL A 74 -2.76 2.65 5.52
C VAL A 74 -2.52 3.26 6.90
N PHE A 75 -1.59 2.73 7.70
CA PHE A 75 -1.25 3.26 9.01
C PHE A 75 -0.58 4.63 8.94
N GLN A 76 0.31 4.87 7.96
CA GLN A 76 0.94 6.18 7.76
C GLN A 76 -0.05 7.29 7.47
N ASN A 77 -1.23 6.93 7.02
CA ASN A 77 -2.30 7.86 6.66
C ASN A 77 -3.31 8.12 7.80
N ASP A 78 -3.04 7.66 9.02
CA ASP A 78 -3.95 7.76 10.17
C ASP A 78 -5.36 7.25 9.86
N TYR A 79 -5.46 6.14 9.13
CA TYR A 79 -6.73 5.61 8.63
C TYR A 79 -7.67 5.21 9.77
N GLN A 80 -8.92 5.70 9.73
CA GLN A 80 -9.92 5.49 10.80
C GLN A 80 -11.21 4.79 10.31
N GLY A 81 -11.30 4.40 9.04
CA GLY A 81 -12.55 3.85 8.48
C GLY A 81 -13.66 4.89 8.27
N GLY A 82 -14.82 4.43 7.82
CA GLY A 82 -16.01 5.27 7.63
C GLY A 82 -15.97 6.25 6.45
N GLN A 83 -14.90 6.29 5.69
CA GLN A 83 -14.66 7.24 4.61
C GLN A 83 -14.75 6.58 3.22
N TYR A 84 -14.90 7.42 2.19
CA TYR A 84 -14.64 7.02 0.82
C TYR A 84 -13.13 6.95 0.58
N VAL A 85 -12.68 5.86 -0.02
CA VAL A 85 -11.27 5.58 -0.30
C VAL A 85 -11.05 5.44 -1.80
N ALA A 86 -10.03 6.11 -2.32
CA ALA A 86 -9.52 5.91 -3.67
C ALA A 86 -8.17 5.16 -3.61
N VAL A 87 -8.04 4.09 -4.37
CA VAL A 87 -6.78 3.35 -4.57
C VAL A 87 -6.37 3.49 -6.03
N LEU A 88 -5.28 4.18 -6.28
CA LEU A 88 -4.76 4.46 -7.62
C LEU A 88 -3.70 3.43 -8.00
N GLY A 89 -4.07 2.53 -8.90
CA GLY A 89 -3.32 1.36 -9.33
C GLY A 89 -3.89 0.06 -8.77
N GLY A 90 -4.31 -0.83 -9.68
CA GLY A 90 -4.81 -2.17 -9.39
C GLY A 90 -3.70 -3.24 -9.44
N GLY A 91 -2.47 -2.90 -9.08
CA GLY A 91 -1.37 -3.86 -8.90
C GLY A 91 -1.44 -4.56 -7.53
N THR A 92 -0.44 -5.39 -7.23
CA THR A 92 -0.39 -6.17 -5.97
C THR A 92 -0.56 -5.29 -4.73
N ILE A 93 0.18 -4.19 -4.64
CA ILE A 93 0.09 -3.28 -3.48
C ILE A 93 -1.29 -2.60 -3.43
N GLY A 94 -1.83 -2.17 -4.58
CA GLY A 94 -3.16 -1.56 -4.63
C GLY A 94 -4.28 -2.52 -4.20
N MET A 95 -4.21 -3.78 -4.63
CA MET A 95 -5.18 -4.79 -4.20
C MET A 95 -5.14 -5.04 -2.68
N PHE A 96 -3.96 -5.16 -2.09
CA PHE A 96 -3.85 -5.27 -0.64
C PHE A 96 -4.28 -4.00 0.08
N THR A 97 -3.92 -2.81 -0.42
CA THR A 97 -4.38 -1.55 0.16
C THR A 97 -5.91 -1.47 0.18
N MET A 98 -6.56 -1.87 -0.92
CA MET A 98 -8.01 -1.95 -1.03
C MET A 98 -8.60 -2.89 0.03
N GLN A 99 -8.07 -4.11 0.14
CA GLN A 99 -8.54 -5.11 1.11
C GLN A 99 -8.35 -4.62 2.55
N TRP A 100 -7.19 -4.05 2.90
CA TRP A 100 -6.96 -3.48 4.22
C TRP A 100 -7.95 -2.36 4.56
N CYS A 101 -8.22 -1.46 3.60
CA CYS A 101 -9.22 -0.42 3.81
C CYS A 101 -10.63 -1.00 4.03
N LYS A 102 -10.98 -2.09 3.35
CA LYS A 102 -12.25 -2.81 3.58
C LYS A 102 -12.29 -3.42 4.98
N ILE A 103 -11.24 -4.12 5.41
CA ILE A 103 -11.12 -4.73 6.73
C ILE A 103 -11.25 -3.68 7.84
N PHE A 104 -10.64 -2.51 7.65
CA PHE A 104 -10.72 -1.40 8.61
C PHE A 104 -11.99 -0.54 8.48
N GLY A 105 -13.00 -1.02 7.77
CA GLY A 105 -14.34 -0.45 7.78
C GLY A 105 -14.50 0.80 6.93
N SER A 106 -13.94 0.84 5.72
CA SER A 106 -14.24 1.90 4.73
C SER A 106 -15.73 1.99 4.44
N LYS A 107 -16.22 3.19 4.17
CA LYS A 107 -17.57 3.38 3.65
C LYS A 107 -17.71 2.81 2.25
N LYS A 108 -16.74 3.07 1.38
CA LYS A 108 -16.63 2.57 0.02
C LYS A 108 -15.18 2.66 -0.44
N VAL A 109 -14.64 1.60 -1.05
CA VAL A 109 -13.34 1.61 -1.71
C VAL A 109 -13.51 1.55 -3.21
N VAL A 110 -12.86 2.49 -3.91
CA VAL A 110 -12.86 2.59 -5.37
C VAL A 110 -11.44 2.37 -5.88
N VAL A 111 -11.26 1.41 -6.79
CA VAL A 111 -9.97 1.11 -7.40
C VAL A 111 -9.91 1.71 -8.81
N PHE A 112 -8.81 2.40 -9.10
CA PHE A 112 -8.55 3.04 -10.38
C PHE A 112 -7.39 2.33 -11.09
N ASP A 113 -7.58 1.94 -12.33
CA ASP A 113 -6.53 1.36 -13.18
C ASP A 113 -6.82 1.62 -14.65
N ILE A 114 -5.85 1.39 -15.51
CA ILE A 114 -5.98 1.42 -16.97
C ILE A 114 -6.43 0.06 -17.55
N SER A 115 -6.27 -1.03 -16.80
CA SER A 115 -6.52 -2.41 -17.20
C SER A 115 -7.89 -2.89 -16.71
N ASP A 116 -8.79 -3.22 -17.64
CA ASP A 116 -10.09 -3.81 -17.29
C ASP A 116 -9.92 -5.14 -16.55
N GLU A 117 -8.91 -5.97 -16.90
CA GLU A 117 -8.64 -7.24 -16.22
C GLU A 117 -8.32 -7.04 -14.72
N ARG A 118 -7.46 -6.05 -14.40
CA ARG A 118 -7.15 -5.70 -13.02
C ARG A 118 -8.35 -5.15 -12.27
N LEU A 119 -9.18 -4.36 -12.94
CA LEU A 119 -10.41 -3.82 -12.37
C LEU A 119 -11.45 -4.92 -12.08
N GLU A 120 -11.56 -5.91 -12.94
CA GLU A 120 -12.40 -7.09 -12.68
C GLU A 120 -11.86 -7.91 -11.49
N LEU A 121 -10.54 -8.07 -11.39
CA LEU A 121 -9.93 -8.72 -10.23
C LEU A 121 -10.21 -7.91 -8.95
N ALA A 122 -10.08 -6.59 -8.98
CA ALA A 122 -10.41 -5.74 -7.85
C ALA A 122 -11.85 -5.94 -7.36
N LYS A 123 -12.82 -6.02 -8.27
CA LYS A 123 -14.23 -6.33 -7.94
C LYS A 123 -14.37 -7.68 -7.27
N ARG A 124 -13.75 -8.71 -7.81
CA ARG A 124 -13.79 -10.06 -7.21
C ARG A 124 -13.17 -10.10 -5.80
N LEU A 125 -12.15 -9.26 -5.56
CA LEU A 125 -11.47 -9.14 -4.26
C LEU A 125 -12.16 -8.16 -3.30
N GLY A 126 -13.33 -7.62 -3.65
CA GLY A 126 -14.17 -6.84 -2.74
C GLY A 126 -14.15 -5.33 -2.91
N ALA A 127 -13.59 -4.78 -4.00
CA ALA A 127 -13.74 -3.37 -4.32
C ALA A 127 -15.23 -3.02 -4.53
N ASP A 128 -15.70 -1.93 -3.93
CA ASP A 128 -17.10 -1.50 -4.06
C ASP A 128 -17.39 -0.95 -5.46
N GLU A 129 -16.42 -0.22 -6.02
CA GLU A 129 -16.49 0.32 -7.38
C GLU A 129 -15.10 0.26 -8.03
N VAL A 130 -15.08 0.32 -9.35
CA VAL A 130 -13.85 0.41 -10.12
C VAL A 130 -14.00 1.44 -11.23
N VAL A 131 -12.92 2.14 -11.55
CA VAL A 131 -12.90 3.18 -12.58
C VAL A 131 -11.72 2.95 -13.52
N ASN A 132 -12.02 2.78 -14.81
CA ASN A 132 -10.98 2.70 -15.84
C ASN A 132 -10.58 4.13 -16.27
N THR A 133 -9.35 4.51 -15.96
CA THR A 133 -8.84 5.87 -16.18
C THR A 133 -8.50 6.19 -17.64
N THR A 134 -8.65 5.24 -18.55
CA THR A 134 -8.51 5.48 -20.00
C THR A 134 -9.81 6.01 -20.64
N LYS A 135 -10.93 5.97 -19.92
CA LYS A 135 -12.22 6.48 -20.42
C LYS A 135 -12.29 7.99 -20.22
N GLY A 136 -12.82 8.73 -21.21
CA GLY A 136 -12.75 10.18 -21.24
C GLY A 136 -13.50 10.92 -20.12
N ASN A 137 -14.47 10.26 -19.48
CA ASN A 137 -15.31 10.83 -18.41
C ASN A 137 -14.98 10.27 -17.00
N PHE A 138 -13.87 9.54 -16.86
CA PHE A 138 -13.56 8.83 -15.62
C PHE A 138 -13.50 9.74 -14.38
N MET A 139 -13.05 10.98 -14.51
CA MET A 139 -12.98 11.92 -13.39
C MET A 139 -14.38 12.35 -12.93
N GLU A 140 -15.31 12.57 -13.84
CA GLU A 140 -16.71 12.88 -13.50
C GLU A 140 -17.36 11.71 -12.80
N GLU A 141 -17.16 10.48 -13.31
CA GLU A 141 -17.64 9.25 -12.68
C GLU A 141 -17.06 9.09 -11.28
N ALA A 142 -15.75 9.25 -11.12
CA ALA A 142 -15.07 9.17 -9.83
C ALA A 142 -15.62 10.16 -8.80
N MET A 143 -15.83 11.41 -9.20
CA MET A 143 -16.35 12.44 -8.31
C MET A 143 -17.84 12.23 -8.00
N ALA A 144 -18.63 11.71 -8.93
CA ALA A 144 -20.05 11.40 -8.71
C ALA A 144 -20.24 10.35 -7.60
N ILE A 145 -19.34 9.36 -7.46
CA ILE A 145 -19.36 8.36 -6.39
C ILE A 145 -19.38 8.99 -5.00
N THR A 146 -18.69 10.10 -4.83
CA THR A 146 -18.59 10.83 -3.55
C THR A 146 -19.57 12.00 -3.44
N GLY A 147 -20.47 12.17 -4.42
CA GLY A 147 -21.36 13.33 -4.51
C GLY A 147 -20.60 14.64 -4.71
N GLY A 148 -19.49 14.63 -5.42
CA GLY A 148 -18.64 15.78 -5.73
C GLY A 148 -17.73 16.24 -4.58
N LYS A 149 -17.71 15.53 -3.44
CA LYS A 149 -16.93 15.94 -2.24
C LYS A 149 -15.46 15.48 -2.29
N GLY A 150 -15.13 14.54 -3.17
CA GLY A 150 -13.84 13.87 -3.19
C GLY A 150 -13.69 12.79 -2.12
N TYR A 151 -12.54 12.14 -2.11
CA TYR A 151 -12.24 10.99 -1.25
C TYR A 151 -11.60 11.44 0.05
N GLY A 152 -11.95 10.81 1.17
CA GLY A 152 -11.34 11.06 2.47
C GLY A 152 -9.93 10.51 2.59
N PHE A 153 -9.67 9.39 1.90
CA PHE A 153 -8.34 8.78 1.79
C PHE A 153 -8.04 8.45 0.34
N VAL A 154 -6.84 8.80 -0.10
CA VAL A 154 -6.33 8.49 -1.44
C VAL A 154 -4.97 7.81 -1.30
N PHE A 155 -4.86 6.60 -1.81
CA PHE A 155 -3.61 5.82 -1.82
C PHE A 155 -3.09 5.71 -3.25
N GLU A 156 -1.94 6.29 -3.50
CA GLU A 156 -1.25 6.17 -4.78
C GLU A 156 -0.27 5.00 -4.70
N THR A 157 -0.49 3.96 -5.51
CA THR A 157 0.27 2.70 -5.47
C THR A 157 0.91 2.33 -6.80
N ALA A 158 0.69 3.12 -7.85
CA ALA A 158 1.18 2.83 -9.18
C ALA A 158 2.57 3.45 -9.47
N GLY A 159 2.95 4.52 -8.74
CA GLY A 159 4.21 5.22 -8.97
C GLY A 159 4.29 5.92 -10.32
N GLN A 160 3.14 6.33 -10.90
CA GLN A 160 3.07 6.96 -12.21
C GLN A 160 2.67 8.43 -12.09
N VAL A 161 3.27 9.29 -12.94
CA VAL A 161 2.96 10.73 -12.91
C VAL A 161 1.45 11.01 -13.01
N PRO A 162 0.70 10.39 -13.93
CA PRO A 162 -0.73 10.64 -14.02
C PRO A 162 -1.51 10.28 -12.75
N THR A 163 -1.18 9.16 -12.09
CA THR A 163 -1.85 8.76 -10.85
C THR A 163 -1.48 9.66 -9.68
N MET A 164 -0.25 10.13 -9.61
CA MET A 164 0.19 11.10 -8.60
C MET A 164 -0.53 12.45 -8.75
N HIS A 165 -0.74 12.93 -9.97
CA HIS A 165 -1.55 14.12 -10.24
C HIS A 165 -3.02 13.89 -9.87
N MET A 166 -3.58 12.75 -10.29
CA MET A 166 -4.96 12.36 -9.99
C MET A 166 -5.22 12.31 -8.48
N ALA A 167 -4.23 11.90 -7.68
CA ALA A 167 -4.37 11.87 -6.23
C ALA A 167 -4.72 13.24 -5.63
N PHE A 168 -4.15 14.32 -6.14
CA PHE A 168 -4.46 15.69 -5.72
C PHE A 168 -5.86 16.15 -6.14
N GLU A 169 -6.33 15.69 -7.30
CA GLU A 169 -7.65 16.04 -7.82
C GLU A 169 -8.76 15.32 -7.06
N LEU A 170 -8.60 14.01 -6.82
CA LEU A 170 -9.56 13.18 -6.13
C LEU A 170 -9.65 13.45 -4.63
N ALA A 171 -8.61 13.99 -4.02
CA ALA A 171 -8.59 14.34 -2.61
C ALA A 171 -9.73 15.28 -2.24
N GLY A 172 -10.49 14.95 -1.21
CA GLY A 172 -11.51 15.82 -0.63
C GLY A 172 -10.92 16.86 0.34
N ASN A 173 -11.76 17.73 0.89
CA ASN A 173 -11.34 18.67 1.93
C ASN A 173 -10.93 17.93 3.22
N LYS A 174 -9.80 18.34 3.84
CA LYS A 174 -9.24 17.72 5.05
C LYS A 174 -8.96 16.23 4.91
N SER A 175 -8.78 15.75 3.69
CA SER A 175 -8.47 14.36 3.37
C SER A 175 -7.01 14.00 3.61
N HIS A 176 -6.67 12.75 3.34
CA HIS A 176 -5.31 12.22 3.45
C HIS A 176 -4.91 11.59 2.12
N VAL A 177 -3.74 11.96 1.61
CA VAL A 177 -3.12 11.37 0.42
C VAL A 177 -1.83 10.68 0.83
N CYS A 178 -1.68 9.40 0.48
CA CYS A 178 -0.47 8.64 0.76
C CYS A 178 0.18 8.16 -0.55
N PHE A 179 1.44 8.49 -0.75
CA PHE A 179 2.26 7.94 -1.82
C PHE A 179 3.00 6.69 -1.32
N ILE A 180 2.59 5.53 -1.83
CA ILE A 180 3.25 4.23 -1.65
C ILE A 180 4.06 3.91 -2.91
N GLY A 181 3.53 4.28 -4.08
CA GLY A 181 4.23 4.15 -5.35
C GLY A 181 5.42 5.10 -5.46
N THR A 182 6.50 4.64 -6.11
CA THR A 182 7.71 5.44 -6.31
C THR A 182 7.82 5.81 -7.80
N PRO A 183 7.89 7.10 -8.16
CA PRO A 183 8.06 7.50 -9.55
C PRO A 183 9.49 7.19 -10.03
N HIS A 184 9.59 6.77 -11.30
CA HIS A 184 10.87 6.52 -11.95
C HIS A 184 11.28 7.63 -12.93
N VAL A 185 10.50 8.70 -13.00
CA VAL A 185 10.72 9.89 -13.83
C VAL A 185 10.47 11.15 -13.02
N ASN A 186 10.84 12.32 -13.56
CA ASN A 186 10.59 13.59 -12.89
C ASN A 186 9.08 13.79 -12.65
N LEU A 187 8.74 14.19 -11.46
CA LEU A 187 7.39 14.53 -11.05
C LEU A 187 7.28 16.06 -10.95
N GLU A 188 6.48 16.64 -11.81
CA GLU A 188 6.26 18.08 -11.86
C GLU A 188 4.80 18.41 -11.56
N PHE A 189 4.56 19.35 -10.66
CA PHE A 189 3.24 19.89 -10.38
C PHE A 189 3.15 21.34 -10.87
N THR A 190 2.08 21.67 -11.56
CA THR A 190 1.77 23.07 -11.83
C THR A 190 1.39 23.80 -10.54
N PRO A 191 1.55 25.15 -10.48
CA PRO A 191 1.08 25.90 -9.32
C PRO A 191 -0.39 25.64 -8.96
N ALA A 192 -1.26 25.50 -9.97
CA ALA A 192 -2.68 25.21 -9.76
C ALA A 192 -2.92 23.82 -9.14
N MET A 193 -2.19 22.80 -9.57
CA MET A 193 -2.27 21.45 -8.97
C MET A 193 -1.78 21.47 -7.53
N TRP A 194 -0.66 22.15 -7.27
CA TRP A 194 -0.11 22.27 -5.91
C TRP A 194 -1.05 23.04 -4.97
N GLU A 195 -1.70 24.09 -5.49
CA GLU A 195 -2.66 24.88 -4.73
C GLU A 195 -3.87 24.06 -4.25
N ASN A 196 -4.21 22.94 -4.90
CA ASN A 196 -5.24 22.02 -4.41
C ASN A 196 -4.95 21.53 -3.00
N MET A 197 -3.68 21.25 -2.67
CA MET A 197 -3.30 20.85 -1.31
C MET A 197 -3.60 21.95 -0.30
N ASN A 198 -3.24 23.20 -0.64
CA ASN A 198 -3.48 24.35 0.25
C ASN A 198 -4.98 24.64 0.41
N ARG A 199 -5.74 24.63 -0.68
CA ARG A 199 -7.17 24.94 -0.66
C ARG A 199 -8.03 23.89 0.00
N LYS A 200 -7.67 22.62 -0.17
CA LYS A 200 -8.36 21.48 0.43
C LYS A 200 -7.80 21.13 1.83
N GLU A 201 -6.65 21.68 2.19
CA GLU A 201 -5.91 21.40 3.43
C GLU A 201 -5.78 19.88 3.70
N PHE A 202 -5.57 19.09 2.64
CA PHE A 202 -5.31 17.66 2.79
C PHE A 202 -3.88 17.42 3.26
N LYS A 203 -3.68 16.33 3.99
CA LYS A 203 -2.35 15.87 4.40
C LYS A 203 -1.74 15.02 3.29
N LEU A 204 -0.46 15.25 3.00
CA LEU A 204 0.33 14.42 2.08
C LEU A 204 1.37 13.66 2.87
N THR A 205 1.37 12.33 2.75
CA THR A 205 2.30 11.43 3.42
C THR A 205 3.01 10.54 2.41
N GLY A 206 4.23 10.11 2.75
CA GLY A 206 4.95 9.04 2.06
C GLY A 206 4.91 7.77 2.89
N SER A 207 5.00 6.62 2.23
CA SER A 207 5.12 5.32 2.89
C SER A 207 6.27 4.54 2.27
N TRP A 208 7.10 3.92 3.12
CA TRP A 208 8.27 3.18 2.68
C TRP A 208 8.44 1.89 3.46
N MET A 209 8.18 0.75 2.79
CA MET A 209 8.33 -0.59 3.35
C MET A 209 7.50 -0.81 4.64
N SER A 210 7.83 -1.81 5.43
CA SER A 210 7.12 -2.22 6.65
C SER A 210 8.05 -2.88 7.67
N TYR A 211 9.26 -2.38 7.81
CA TYR A 211 10.27 -2.95 8.71
C TYR A 211 10.71 -1.93 9.75
N SER A 212 10.19 -2.07 10.96
CA SER A 212 10.47 -1.20 12.10
C SER A 212 10.49 -1.99 13.41
N ALA A 213 11.04 -1.40 14.46
CA ALA A 213 11.02 -2.01 15.79
C ALA A 213 9.69 -1.72 16.53
N PRO A 214 9.17 -2.70 17.30
CA PRO A 214 9.64 -4.09 17.33
C PRO A 214 9.33 -4.80 16.02
N PHE A 215 10.21 -5.70 15.58
CA PHE A 215 9.92 -6.58 14.44
C PHE A 215 9.63 -8.00 14.97
N PRO A 216 8.57 -8.70 14.50
CA PRO A 216 7.71 -8.39 13.33
C PRO A 216 6.65 -7.33 13.61
N GLY A 217 6.53 -6.35 14.10
CA GLY A 217 5.58 -5.27 14.31
C GLY A 217 4.13 -5.54 13.88
N LYS A 218 3.28 -4.59 14.15
CA LYS A 218 1.83 -4.70 13.97
C LYS A 218 1.40 -5.07 12.55
N GLU A 219 2.11 -4.60 11.54
CA GLU A 219 1.82 -4.89 10.12
C GLU A 219 1.95 -6.39 9.84
N TRP A 220 3.02 -6.99 10.32
CA TRP A 220 3.29 -8.42 10.13
C TRP A 220 2.38 -9.30 10.98
N GLU A 221 2.15 -8.91 12.23
CA GLU A 221 1.25 -9.63 13.15
C GLU A 221 -0.17 -9.69 12.60
N LEU A 222 -0.71 -8.56 12.13
CA LEU A 222 -2.05 -8.51 11.54
C LEU A 222 -2.13 -9.29 10.22
N THR A 223 -1.09 -9.20 9.39
CA THR A 223 -1.05 -9.96 8.14
C THR A 223 -1.05 -11.46 8.42
N CYS A 224 -0.20 -11.94 9.29
CA CYS A 224 -0.17 -13.36 9.67
C CYS A 224 -1.50 -13.82 10.28
N LEU A 225 -2.10 -13.02 11.17
CA LEU A 225 -3.37 -13.34 11.81
C LEU A 225 -4.50 -13.53 10.80
N LEU A 226 -4.63 -12.64 9.81
CA LEU A 226 -5.72 -12.72 8.83
C LEU A 226 -5.54 -13.87 7.84
N TYR A 227 -4.32 -14.26 7.51
CA TYR A 227 -4.08 -15.46 6.70
C TYR A 227 -4.30 -16.78 7.46
N THR A 228 -4.34 -16.74 8.80
CA THR A 228 -4.59 -17.93 9.62
C THR A 228 -6.06 -18.11 9.99
N SER A 229 -6.86 -17.01 10.04
CA SER A 229 -8.22 -17.08 10.61
C SER A 229 -9.33 -17.32 9.61
N ASP A 230 -9.20 -16.93 8.33
CA ASP A 230 -10.33 -16.94 7.39
C ASP A 230 -10.15 -17.87 6.17
N ALA A 231 -8.97 -18.34 5.88
CA ALA A 231 -8.76 -19.26 4.75
C ALA A 231 -9.27 -20.69 5.02
N ALA A 232 -9.67 -20.98 6.26
CA ALA A 232 -10.10 -22.33 6.67
C ALA A 232 -11.62 -22.49 6.82
N ASP A 233 -12.39 -21.39 6.87
CA ASP A 233 -13.84 -21.47 7.17
C ASP A 233 -14.76 -21.22 5.97
N ASP A 234 -14.26 -20.83 4.78
CA ASP A 234 -15.03 -20.68 3.55
C ASP A 234 -14.78 -21.86 2.57
N GLY A 235 -14.90 -23.06 3.04
CA GLY A 235 -14.95 -24.29 2.24
C GLY A 235 -16.37 -24.73 1.93
#